data_7d679dc0c62c338b8335a926d09b1a86
#
_entry.id   7d679dc0c62c338b8335a926d09b1a86
#
_cell.length_a   1.000
_cell.length_b   1.000
_cell.length_c   1.000
_cell.angle_alpha   90.00
_cell.angle_beta   90.00
_cell.angle_gamma   90.00
#
_symmetry.space_group_name_H-M   'P 1'
#
loop_
_entity.id
_entity.type
_entity.pdbx_description
1 polymer ?
#
loop_
_entity_poly.entity_id
_entity_poly.type
_entity_poly.pdbx_seq_one_letter_code
_entity_poly.pdbx_strand_id
1 'polypeptide(L)'
;MYTNKVKKIAAVHDLSGAGRVSLTVVIPILSSMGFQVCPLPTAVLSSHTQYPHFSFLDLTDEMPRIISEWKQLGVQFDAIYTGYLGSPRQIQIVSGFIDDFRQSDSLVMIDPVLGCLLYTSDAAD
;
A
#
# COMPACT_ATOMS: atom_id res chain seq x y z
N MET A 1 1.74 34.68 7.07
CA MET A 1 0.66 33.71 6.86
C MET A 1 1.13 32.32 7.23
N TYR A 2 0.33 31.64 8.00
CA TYR A 2 0.65 30.28 8.43
C TYR A 2 0.00 29.28 7.48
N THR A 3 0.78 28.41 6.87
CA THR A 3 0.26 27.34 6.01
C THR A 3 0.65 26.00 6.60
N ASN A 4 -0.35 25.21 6.91
CA ASN A 4 -0.16 23.87 7.45
C ASN A 4 -0.34 22.86 6.33
N LYS A 5 0.77 22.34 5.84
CA LYS A 5 0.72 21.38 4.73
C LYS A 5 0.44 19.99 5.27
N VAL A 6 -0.65 19.39 4.79
CA VAL A 6 -1.01 18.02 5.17
C VAL A 6 0.02 17.07 4.57
N LYS A 7 0.56 16.20 5.41
CA LYS A 7 1.52 15.19 4.96
C LYS A 7 0.81 14.06 4.24
N LYS A 8 1.44 13.55 3.20
CA LYS A 8 0.89 12.50 2.35
C LYS A 8 1.65 11.20 2.54
N ILE A 9 0.89 10.12 2.65
CA ILE A 9 1.43 8.78 2.81
C ILE A 9 0.92 7.92 1.66
N ALA A 10 1.85 7.32 0.90
CA ALA A 10 1.48 6.30 -0.07
C ALA A 10 1.30 4.98 0.65
N ALA A 11 0.14 4.37 0.51
CA ALA A 11 -0.17 3.09 1.17
C ALA A 11 -0.31 2.01 0.10
N VAL A 12 0.65 1.09 0.06
CA VAL A 12 0.72 0.02 -0.94
C VAL A 12 0.22 -1.26 -0.29
N HIS A 13 -1.06 -1.52 -0.46
CA HIS A 13 -1.75 -2.66 0.16
C HIS A 13 -2.90 -3.12 -0.73
N ASP A 14 -3.41 -4.32 -0.47
CA ASP A 14 -4.65 -4.76 -1.07
C ASP A 14 -5.86 -4.06 -0.45
N LEU A 15 -6.96 -4.08 -1.16
CA LEU A 15 -8.24 -3.57 -0.69
C LEU A 15 -9.22 -4.73 -0.55
N SER A 16 -9.60 -5.04 0.68
CA SER A 16 -10.57 -6.11 0.99
C SER A 16 -11.88 -5.49 1.44
N GLY A 17 -12.99 -5.96 0.86
CA GLY A 17 -14.32 -5.40 1.15
C GLY A 17 -14.80 -5.73 2.54
N ALA A 18 -14.98 -7.01 2.85
CA ALA A 18 -15.41 -7.46 4.17
C ALA A 18 -14.20 -7.89 4.98
N GLY A 19 -14.06 -7.34 6.18
CA GLY A 19 -12.93 -7.60 7.05
C GLY A 19 -12.18 -6.32 7.39
N ARG A 20 -11.42 -6.38 8.47
CA ARG A 20 -10.66 -5.23 8.96
C ARG A 20 -9.17 -5.46 8.71
N VAL A 21 -8.78 -5.36 7.44
CA VAL A 21 -7.40 -5.63 7.03
C VAL A 21 -6.99 -4.67 5.93
N SER A 22 -5.69 -4.52 5.75
CA SER A 22 -5.07 -3.80 4.63
C SER A 22 -5.60 -2.39 4.50
N LEU A 23 -5.97 -1.92 3.32
CA LEU A 23 -6.38 -0.53 3.11
C LEU A 23 -7.60 -0.14 3.91
N THR A 24 -8.52 -1.07 4.20
CA THR A 24 -9.71 -0.75 5.00
C THR A 24 -9.36 -0.40 6.45
N VAL A 25 -8.20 -0.78 6.92
CA VAL A 25 -7.67 -0.40 8.24
C VAL A 25 -6.71 0.78 8.13
N VAL A 26 -5.81 0.73 7.16
CA VAL A 26 -4.76 1.74 7.00
C VAL A 26 -5.34 3.13 6.73
N ILE A 27 -6.33 3.22 5.83
CA ILE A 27 -6.90 4.51 5.44
C ILE A 27 -7.56 5.21 6.64
N PRO A 28 -8.51 4.58 7.36
CA PRO A 28 -9.15 5.30 8.47
C PRO A 28 -8.18 5.63 9.61
N ILE A 29 -7.24 4.74 9.93
CA ILE A 29 -6.32 5.00 11.02
C ILE A 29 -5.41 6.20 10.70
N LEU A 30 -4.75 6.17 9.54
CA LEU A 30 -3.84 7.25 9.17
C LEU A 30 -4.59 8.55 8.92
N SER A 31 -5.79 8.49 8.34
CA SER A 31 -6.60 9.67 8.12
C SER A 31 -7.00 10.32 9.44
N SER A 32 -7.35 9.53 10.46
CA SER A 32 -7.71 10.05 11.77
C SER A 32 -6.53 10.72 12.47
N MET A 33 -5.31 10.39 12.08
CA MET A 33 -4.10 11.02 12.59
C MET A 33 -3.73 12.30 11.83
N GLY A 34 -4.51 12.68 10.82
CA GLY A 34 -4.29 13.92 10.08
C GLY A 34 -3.50 13.78 8.79
N PHE A 35 -3.22 12.56 8.35
CA PHE A 35 -2.50 12.34 7.10
C PHE A 35 -3.46 12.18 5.94
N GLN A 36 -3.02 12.58 4.75
CA GLN A 36 -3.69 12.21 3.50
C GLN A 36 -3.11 10.89 3.03
N VAL A 37 -3.95 9.87 2.94
CA VAL A 37 -3.54 8.55 2.46
C VAL A 37 -3.82 8.47 0.97
N CYS A 38 -2.78 8.10 0.21
CA CYS A 38 -2.88 7.89 -1.22
C CYS A 38 -2.70 6.39 -1.48
N PRO A 39 -3.78 5.64 -1.70
CA PRO A 39 -3.66 4.19 -1.84
C PRO A 39 -3.14 3.80 -3.22
N LEU A 40 -2.19 2.87 -3.21
CA LEU A 40 -1.75 2.16 -4.41
C LEU A 40 -2.18 0.70 -4.21
N PRO A 41 -3.38 0.34 -4.68
CA PRO A 41 -3.91 -0.98 -4.39
C PRO A 41 -3.20 -2.06 -5.21
N THR A 42 -2.84 -3.16 -4.54
CA THR A 42 -2.19 -4.30 -5.18
C THR A 42 -3.17 -5.32 -5.69
N ALA A 43 -4.35 -5.36 -5.10
CA ALA A 43 -5.43 -6.28 -5.47
C ALA A 43 -6.72 -5.80 -4.84
N VAL A 44 -7.84 -6.21 -5.41
CA VAL A 44 -9.16 -5.99 -4.79
C VAL A 44 -9.75 -7.36 -4.47
N LEU A 45 -10.16 -7.54 -3.22
CA LEU A 45 -10.78 -8.77 -2.75
C LEU A 45 -12.17 -8.46 -2.20
N SER A 46 -13.08 -9.42 -2.32
CA SER A 46 -14.40 -9.26 -1.72
C SER A 46 -14.35 -9.26 -0.20
N SER A 47 -13.38 -10.01 0.36
CA SER A 47 -13.26 -10.18 1.81
C SER A 47 -11.85 -10.60 2.17
N HIS A 48 -11.59 -10.66 3.48
CA HIS A 48 -10.36 -11.21 4.02
C HIS A 48 -10.15 -12.66 3.54
N THR A 49 -8.91 -13.03 3.28
CA THR A 49 -8.56 -14.35 2.76
C THR A 49 -8.82 -15.49 3.76
N GLN A 50 -9.08 -15.18 5.01
CA GLN A 50 -9.45 -16.17 6.02
C GLN A 50 -10.90 -16.65 5.89
N TYR A 51 -11.72 -15.93 5.13
CA TYR A 51 -13.07 -16.42 4.81
C TYR A 51 -13.00 -17.58 3.85
N PRO A 52 -13.99 -18.52 3.88
CA PRO A 52 -13.93 -19.73 3.03
C PRO A 52 -13.97 -19.43 1.55
N HIS A 53 -14.61 -18.34 1.15
CA HIS A 53 -14.73 -17.94 -0.25
C HIS A 53 -14.50 -16.45 -0.39
N PHE A 54 -13.77 -16.07 -1.40
CA PHE A 54 -13.56 -14.66 -1.72
C PHE A 54 -13.26 -14.50 -3.20
N SER A 55 -13.63 -13.37 -3.76
CA SER A 55 -13.18 -13.00 -5.09
C SER A 55 -11.86 -12.25 -4.99
N PHE A 56 -11.07 -12.32 -6.05
CA PHE A 56 -9.74 -11.73 -6.07
C PHE A 56 -9.47 -11.14 -7.45
N LEU A 57 -9.10 -9.87 -7.49
CA LEU A 57 -8.66 -9.20 -8.71
C LEU A 57 -7.25 -8.66 -8.48
N ASP A 58 -6.28 -9.22 -9.20
CA ASP A 58 -4.90 -8.76 -9.16
C ASP A 58 -4.78 -7.44 -9.91
N LEU A 59 -4.14 -6.45 -9.31
CA LEU A 59 -3.95 -5.13 -9.92
C LEU A 59 -2.51 -4.87 -10.32
N THR A 60 -1.69 -5.90 -10.44
CA THR A 60 -0.27 -5.75 -10.78
C THR A 60 -0.08 -4.89 -12.03
N ASP A 61 -0.87 -5.14 -13.08
CA ASP A 61 -0.75 -4.40 -14.34
C ASP A 61 -1.25 -2.96 -14.25
N GLU A 62 -2.13 -2.66 -13.30
CA GLU A 62 -2.66 -1.31 -13.12
C GLU A 62 -1.72 -0.45 -12.27
N MET A 63 -0.91 -1.05 -11.43
CA MET A 63 -0.02 -0.29 -10.55
C MET A 63 0.92 0.65 -11.29
N PRO A 64 1.62 0.22 -12.36
CA PRO A 64 2.47 1.15 -13.10
C PRO A 64 1.71 2.29 -13.73
N ARG A 65 0.46 2.07 -14.11
CA ARG A 65 -0.39 3.11 -14.71
C ARG A 65 -0.74 4.19 -13.69
N ILE A 66 -1.09 3.78 -12.49
CA ILE A 66 -1.36 4.71 -11.38
C ILE A 66 -0.10 5.50 -11.05
N ILE A 67 1.03 4.82 -10.93
CA ILE A 67 2.32 5.45 -10.62
C ILE A 67 2.69 6.48 -11.69
N SER A 68 2.49 6.15 -12.96
CA SER A 68 2.76 7.06 -14.07
C SER A 68 1.92 8.33 -13.96
N GLU A 69 0.64 8.19 -13.64
CA GLU A 69 -0.22 9.36 -13.46
C GLU A 69 0.22 10.20 -12.26
N TRP A 70 0.63 9.58 -11.18
CA TRP A 70 1.13 10.30 -10.02
C TRP A 70 2.41 11.09 -10.35
N LYS A 71 3.28 10.52 -11.18
CA LYS A 71 4.48 11.24 -11.65
C LYS A 71 4.11 12.48 -12.44
N GLN A 72 3.13 12.36 -13.34
CA GLN A 72 2.67 13.50 -14.15
C GLN A 72 2.05 14.59 -13.28
N LEU A 73 1.33 14.21 -12.24
CA LEU A 73 0.72 15.16 -11.30
C LEU A 73 1.74 15.79 -10.36
N GLY A 74 2.96 15.27 -10.30
CA GLY A 74 3.97 15.77 -9.39
C GLY A 74 3.69 15.47 -7.92
N VAL A 75 2.99 14.37 -7.64
CA VAL A 75 2.67 13.99 -6.26
C VAL A 75 3.95 13.66 -5.51
N GLN A 76 4.05 14.16 -4.28
CA GLN A 76 5.18 13.88 -3.39
C GLN A 76 4.67 13.24 -2.12
N PHE A 77 5.46 12.32 -1.58
CA PHE A 77 5.08 11.58 -0.38
C PHE A 77 6.06 11.82 0.75
N ASP A 78 5.52 12.08 1.93
CA ASP A 78 6.31 12.18 3.16
C ASP A 78 6.66 10.80 3.71
N ALA A 79 5.84 9.81 3.39
CA ALA A 79 6.10 8.42 3.77
C ALA A 79 5.52 7.48 2.72
N ILE A 80 6.13 6.31 2.62
CA ILE A 80 5.65 5.20 1.80
C ILE A 80 5.54 3.99 2.72
N TYR A 81 4.34 3.44 2.82
CA TYR A 81 4.04 2.32 3.70
C TYR A 81 3.54 1.15 2.86
N THR A 82 4.31 0.05 2.84
CA THR A 82 3.95 -1.13 2.06
C THR A 82 3.59 -2.28 2.97
N GLY A 83 2.59 -3.04 2.56
CA GLY A 83 2.25 -4.31 3.18
C GLY A 83 2.75 -5.48 2.37
N TYR A 84 1.98 -6.57 2.38
CA TYR A 84 2.33 -7.77 1.65
C TYR A 84 2.26 -7.53 0.14
N LEU A 85 3.28 -8.01 -0.56
CA LEU A 85 3.34 -7.96 -2.03
C LEU A 85 3.30 -9.39 -2.56
N GLY A 86 2.34 -9.65 -3.44
CA GLY A 86 1.97 -11.02 -3.81
C GLY A 86 2.86 -11.67 -4.86
N SER A 87 3.79 -10.94 -5.48
CA SER A 87 4.59 -11.52 -6.56
C SER A 87 5.93 -10.78 -6.70
N PRO A 88 6.94 -11.42 -7.29
CA PRO A 88 8.20 -10.74 -7.60
C PRO A 88 8.01 -9.50 -8.47
N ARG A 89 7.04 -9.53 -9.41
CA ARG A 89 6.76 -8.38 -10.25
C ARG A 89 6.25 -7.20 -9.44
N GLN A 90 5.37 -7.44 -8.48
CA GLN A 90 4.91 -6.37 -7.58
C GLN A 90 6.07 -5.80 -6.76
N ILE A 91 6.97 -6.65 -6.30
CA ILE A 91 8.16 -6.20 -5.57
C ILE A 91 9.00 -5.28 -6.44
N GLN A 92 9.23 -5.64 -7.70
CA GLN A 92 9.98 -4.80 -8.63
C GLN A 92 9.28 -3.47 -8.89
N ILE A 93 7.97 -3.48 -9.09
CA ILE A 93 7.19 -2.26 -9.32
C ILE A 93 7.29 -1.33 -8.11
N VAL A 94 7.11 -1.87 -6.92
CA VAL A 94 7.14 -1.07 -5.70
C VAL A 94 8.54 -0.57 -5.40
N SER A 95 9.58 -1.37 -5.66
CA SER A 95 10.96 -0.91 -5.51
C SER A 95 11.25 0.28 -6.42
N GLY A 96 10.82 0.22 -7.69
CA GLY A 96 10.95 1.35 -8.60
C GLY A 96 10.15 2.55 -8.16
N PHE A 97 8.94 2.33 -7.64
CA PHE A 97 8.11 3.40 -7.10
C PHE A 97 8.80 4.11 -5.94
N ILE A 98 9.36 3.35 -5.01
CA ILE A 98 10.10 3.91 -3.88
C ILE A 98 11.29 4.72 -4.37
N ASP A 99 12.08 4.17 -5.31
CA ASP A 99 13.24 4.88 -5.84
C ASP A 99 12.85 6.20 -6.51
N ASP A 100 11.72 6.20 -7.24
CA ASP A 100 11.30 7.37 -8.00
C ASP A 100 10.67 8.45 -7.13
N PHE A 101 9.98 8.07 -6.05
CA PHE A 101 9.19 9.01 -5.24
C PHE A 101 9.81 9.32 -3.88
N ARG A 102 10.81 8.55 -3.47
CA ARG A 102 11.46 8.76 -2.18
C ARG A 102 12.25 10.06 -2.19
N GLN A 103 12.00 10.90 -1.21
CA GLN A 103 12.78 12.10 -0.95
C GLN A 103 13.75 11.83 0.20
N SER A 104 14.69 12.76 0.41
CA SER A 104 15.75 12.57 1.40
C SER A 104 15.21 12.37 2.82
N ASP A 105 14.04 12.97 3.11
CA ASP A 105 13.41 12.89 4.42
C ASP A 105 12.17 11.99 4.44
N SER A 106 11.91 11.27 3.37
CA SER A 106 10.77 10.34 3.33
C SER A 106 11.04 9.12 4.19
N LEU A 107 10.03 8.74 4.97
CA LEU A 107 10.05 7.48 5.71
C LEU A 107 9.53 6.35 4.81
N VAL A 108 10.27 5.27 4.74
CA VAL A 108 9.81 4.06 4.05
C VAL A 108 9.62 2.96 5.09
N MET A 109 8.38 2.48 5.19
CA MET A 109 8.03 1.43 6.15
C MET A 109 7.52 0.22 5.37
N ILE A 110 8.12 -0.93 5.62
CA ILE A 110 7.70 -2.19 5.02
C ILE A 110 7.19 -3.08 6.13
N ASP A 111 5.93 -3.50 6.00
CA ASP A 111 5.26 -4.32 7.02
C ASP A 111 4.99 -5.71 6.43
N PRO A 112 5.91 -6.67 6.62
CA PRO A 112 5.70 -8.02 6.10
C PRO A 112 4.59 -8.71 6.87
N VAL A 113 3.72 -9.44 6.15
CA VAL A 113 2.70 -10.27 6.76
C VAL A 113 3.39 -11.49 7.35
N LEU A 114 3.21 -11.73 8.66
CA LEU A 114 3.87 -12.83 9.35
C LEU A 114 3.24 -14.19 9.05
N GLY A 115 1.97 -14.22 8.64
CA GLY A 115 1.31 -15.44 8.27
C GLY A 115 -0.07 -15.21 7.70
N CYS A 116 -0.56 -16.19 6.97
CA CYS A 116 -1.92 -16.22 6.46
C CYS A 116 -2.32 -17.67 6.18
N LEU A 117 -3.53 -17.90 5.64
CA LEU A 117 -3.98 -19.25 5.34
C LEU A 117 -3.14 -19.94 4.26
N LEU A 118 -2.49 -19.17 3.40
CA LEU A 118 -1.72 -19.70 2.29
C LEU A 118 -0.25 -19.97 2.64
N TYR A 119 0.27 -19.30 3.65
CA TYR A 119 1.65 -19.46 4.07
C TYR A 119 1.84 -18.96 5.49
N THR A 120 2.93 -19.36 6.11
CA THR A 120 3.39 -18.80 7.37
C THR A 120 4.78 -18.25 7.14
N SER A 121 4.98 -16.99 7.51
CA SER A 121 6.26 -16.34 7.36
C SER A 121 7.23 -16.83 8.45
N ASP A 122 8.46 -17.14 8.05
CA ASP A 122 9.54 -17.44 8.97
C ASP A 122 10.30 -16.17 9.33
N ALA A 123 9.58 -15.11 9.60
CA ALA A 123 10.19 -13.80 9.85
C ALA A 123 11.09 -13.81 11.08
N ALA A 124 10.94 -14.80 11.94
CA ALA A 124 11.81 -14.97 13.10
C ALA A 124 13.12 -15.67 12.77
N ASP A 125 13.22 -16.24 11.58
CA ASP A 125 14.42 -16.98 11.16
C ASP A 125 15.50 -16.05 10.63
#